data_acf050245fa94611dea50d63561afd7b
#
_entry.id   acf050245fa94611dea50d63561afd7b
#
_cell.length_a   1.000
_cell.length_b   1.000
_cell.length_c   1.000
_cell.angle_alpha   90.00
_cell.angle_beta   90.00
_cell.angle_gamma   90.00
#
_symmetry.space_group_name_H-M   'P 1'
#
loop_
_entity.id
_entity.type
_entity.pdbx_description
1 polymer ?
#
loop_
_entity_poly.entity_id
_entity_poly.type
_entity_poly.pdbx_seq_one_letter_code
_entity_poly.pdbx_strand_id
1 'polypeptide(L)'
;MDPNKEVEINEETLETPVENENNINAEGQGDKTPGGEYSVEEQLARLQRDYADLQDKYIRQAAEFDNFKRRTLKERLELMRTAAQDTIQALLPALDDFDRVKTASELPNSTEPFSEGVKLVYHKLYTILAAQGLEPKESNGQDFDTEIHEAITEIPAPSEDMKGKVIDTLEKGYKLKDKMIRYAKVVVGK
;
A
#
# COMPACT_ATOMS: atom_id res chain seq x y z
N MET A 1 9.63 27.99 32.45
CA MET A 1 9.63 26.92 31.43
C MET A 1 8.80 27.44 30.27
N ASP A 2 9.46 27.91 29.25
CA ASP A 2 8.89 28.69 28.15
C ASP A 2 8.42 27.75 27.04
N PRO A 3 7.17 27.79 26.57
CA PRO A 3 6.62 26.84 25.60
C PRO A 3 6.71 27.38 24.14
N ASN A 4 7.78 28.05 23.77
CA ASN A 4 7.93 28.53 22.40
C ASN A 4 9.37 28.32 21.89
N LYS A 5 9.71 27.06 21.61
CA LYS A 5 10.92 26.72 20.89
C LYS A 5 10.51 26.34 19.47
N GLU A 6 10.53 27.34 18.59
CA GLU A 6 10.44 27.14 17.14
C GLU A 6 11.58 26.24 16.71
N VAL A 7 11.22 25.12 16.10
CA VAL A 7 12.17 24.22 15.45
C VAL A 7 12.47 24.84 14.09
N GLU A 8 13.61 25.50 13.98
CA GLU A 8 14.19 25.89 12.68
C GLU A 8 14.47 24.60 11.89
N ILE A 9 13.68 24.37 10.87
CA ILE A 9 13.93 23.32 9.87
C ILE A 9 14.99 23.88 8.95
N ASN A 10 16.21 23.37 9.12
CA ASN A 10 17.36 23.69 8.29
C ASN A 10 17.11 23.14 6.88
N GLU A 11 16.90 24.03 5.91
CA GLU A 11 16.66 23.75 4.48
C GLU A 11 17.92 23.29 3.72
N GLU A 12 18.97 22.91 4.42
CA GLU A 12 20.28 22.64 3.82
C GLU A 12 20.61 21.15 3.81
N THR A 13 19.89 20.36 3.04
CA THR A 13 20.38 19.05 2.51
C THR A 13 19.36 18.37 1.59
N LEU A 14 19.10 18.92 0.43
CA LEU A 14 18.50 18.18 -0.69
C LEU A 14 19.04 18.70 -2.03
N GLU A 15 20.34 18.90 -2.12
CA GLU A 15 21.03 18.96 -3.41
C GLU A 15 21.52 17.55 -3.75
N THR A 16 20.65 16.74 -4.35
CA THR A 16 21.11 15.65 -5.20
C THR A 16 21.39 16.25 -6.57
N PRO A 17 22.59 16.07 -7.14
CA PRO A 17 22.83 16.50 -8.51
C PRO A 17 21.95 15.64 -9.43
N VAL A 18 20.98 16.27 -10.05
CA VAL A 18 20.30 15.71 -11.22
C VAL A 18 21.35 15.78 -12.33
N GLU A 19 22.03 14.67 -12.57
CA GLU A 19 22.80 14.48 -13.79
C GLU A 19 21.83 14.55 -14.97
N ASN A 20 21.85 15.72 -15.57
CA ASN A 20 21.11 16.03 -16.78
C ASN A 20 21.89 15.43 -17.96
N GLU A 21 21.70 14.13 -18.21
CA GLU A 21 22.13 13.52 -19.48
C GLU A 21 21.19 14.01 -20.59
N ASN A 22 21.35 15.28 -20.94
CA ASN A 22 20.91 15.80 -22.22
C ASN A 22 21.85 15.26 -23.31
N ASN A 23 21.64 13.99 -23.65
CA ASN A 23 22.17 13.46 -24.90
C ASN A 23 21.30 13.99 -26.05
N ILE A 24 21.57 15.24 -26.41
CA ILE A 24 21.07 15.84 -27.65
C ILE A 24 21.94 15.31 -28.77
N ASN A 25 21.59 14.14 -29.32
CA ASN A 25 22.05 13.75 -30.63
C ASN A 25 21.38 14.68 -31.66
N ALA A 26 22.01 15.84 -31.84
CA ALA A 26 21.77 16.74 -32.93
C ALA A 26 22.58 16.23 -34.15
N GLU A 27 22.17 15.15 -34.78
CA GLU A 27 22.52 14.91 -36.18
C GLU A 27 21.51 15.66 -37.08
N GLY A 28 21.63 16.99 -37.08
CA GLY A 28 21.08 17.84 -38.09
C GLY A 28 22.20 18.25 -39.00
N GLN A 29 22.26 17.62 -40.18
CA GLN A 29 23.11 18.07 -41.28
C GLN A 29 22.82 19.54 -41.57
N GLY A 30 23.71 20.39 -41.08
CA GLY A 30 23.70 21.81 -41.39
C GLY A 30 24.12 22.02 -42.83
N ASP A 31 23.18 22.36 -43.67
CA ASP A 31 23.45 22.99 -44.96
C ASP A 31 24.05 24.38 -44.67
N LYS A 32 25.38 24.49 -44.83
CA LYS A 32 26.12 25.74 -44.72
C LYS A 32 25.91 26.51 -46.00
N THR A 33 24.88 27.35 -46.07
CA THR A 33 24.82 28.43 -47.03
C THR A 33 25.48 29.69 -46.46
N PRO A 34 26.40 30.29 -47.18
CA PRO A 34 27.11 31.46 -46.69
C PRO A 34 26.25 32.72 -46.78
N GLY A 35 26.06 33.41 -45.61
CA GLY A 35 25.79 34.84 -45.55
C GLY A 35 24.48 35.34 -46.18
N GLY A 36 23.31 34.80 -45.74
CA GLY A 36 22.03 35.47 -45.92
C GLY A 36 21.58 36.05 -44.59
N GLU A 37 21.65 37.36 -44.40
CA GLU A 37 20.93 38.03 -43.31
C GLU A 37 19.45 37.79 -43.55
N TYR A 38 18.82 36.98 -42.67
CA TYR A 38 17.36 36.82 -42.71
C TYR A 38 16.71 38.19 -42.56
N SER A 39 15.69 38.48 -43.36
CA SER A 39 14.95 39.71 -43.21
C SER A 39 14.40 39.83 -41.78
N VAL A 40 14.24 41.02 -41.27
CA VAL A 40 13.71 41.28 -39.91
C VAL A 40 12.35 40.57 -39.75
N GLU A 41 11.57 40.48 -40.78
CA GLU A 41 10.26 39.81 -40.82
C GLU A 41 10.38 38.28 -40.66
N GLU A 42 11.39 37.65 -41.29
CA GLU A 42 11.67 36.22 -41.12
C GLU A 42 12.19 35.89 -39.73
N GLN A 43 13.03 36.74 -39.16
CA GLN A 43 13.51 36.60 -37.80
C GLN A 43 12.35 36.72 -36.79
N LEU A 44 11.43 37.66 -37.01
CA LEU A 44 10.25 37.86 -36.18
C LEU A 44 9.31 36.67 -36.26
N ALA A 45 9.06 36.15 -37.49
CA ALA A 45 8.21 34.99 -37.67
C ALA A 45 8.79 33.69 -37.02
N ARG A 46 10.14 33.55 -37.05
CA ARG A 46 10.81 32.45 -36.36
C ARG A 46 10.70 32.57 -34.85
N LEU A 47 10.98 33.76 -34.32
CA LEU A 47 10.89 34.02 -32.89
C LEU A 47 9.45 33.79 -32.37
N GLN A 48 8.44 34.17 -33.11
CA GLN A 48 7.03 33.90 -32.75
C GLN A 48 6.72 32.41 -32.68
N ARG A 49 7.23 31.60 -33.61
CA ARG A 49 7.08 30.14 -33.58
C ARG A 49 7.80 29.55 -32.40
N ASP A 50 9.07 29.91 -32.18
CA ASP A 50 9.86 29.43 -31.05
C ASP A 50 9.20 29.79 -29.71
N TYR A 51 8.62 30.98 -29.61
CA TYR A 51 7.86 31.42 -28.44
C TYR A 51 6.59 30.56 -28.23
N ALA A 52 5.82 30.30 -29.28
CA ALA A 52 4.62 29.46 -29.19
C ALA A 52 4.99 28.04 -28.81
N ASP A 53 6.02 27.45 -29.40
CA ASP A 53 6.50 26.12 -29.07
C ASP A 53 7.00 26.03 -27.59
N LEU A 54 7.69 27.06 -27.13
CA LEU A 54 8.14 27.15 -25.75
C LEU A 54 6.97 27.28 -24.78
N GLN A 55 5.97 28.09 -25.13
CA GLN A 55 4.76 28.24 -24.34
C GLN A 55 3.99 26.92 -24.22
N ASP A 56 3.84 26.18 -25.31
CA ASP A 56 3.18 24.86 -25.32
C ASP A 56 3.96 23.84 -24.46
N LYS A 57 5.29 23.81 -24.59
CA LYS A 57 6.15 22.98 -23.73
C LYS A 57 6.00 23.33 -22.27
N TYR A 58 5.99 24.61 -21.93
CA TYR A 58 5.83 25.08 -20.54
C TYR A 58 4.46 24.66 -19.96
N ILE A 59 3.38 24.87 -20.71
CA ILE A 59 2.01 24.48 -20.29
C ILE A 59 1.95 22.98 -20.06
N ARG A 60 2.51 22.18 -20.98
CA ARG A 60 2.56 20.73 -20.85
C ARG A 60 3.36 20.30 -19.62
N GLN A 61 4.54 20.87 -19.43
CA GLN A 61 5.39 20.56 -18.27
C GLN A 61 4.72 20.95 -16.95
N ALA A 62 4.05 22.10 -16.88
CA ALA A 62 3.28 22.50 -15.72
C ALA A 62 2.16 21.51 -15.41
N ALA A 63 1.41 21.06 -16.42
CA ALA A 63 0.35 20.06 -16.25
C ALA A 63 0.92 18.69 -15.81
N GLU A 64 2.04 18.26 -16.36
CA GLU A 64 2.73 17.02 -15.96
C GLU A 64 3.22 17.11 -14.51
N PHE A 65 3.77 18.26 -14.11
CA PHE A 65 4.22 18.49 -12.73
C PHE A 65 3.06 18.45 -11.74
N ASP A 66 1.92 19.07 -12.07
CA ASP A 66 0.72 19.02 -11.22
C ASP A 66 0.19 17.59 -11.08
N ASN A 67 0.15 16.83 -12.17
CA ASN A 67 -0.24 15.43 -12.15
C ASN A 67 0.73 14.58 -11.32
N PHE A 68 2.04 14.79 -11.46
CA PHE A 68 3.06 14.15 -10.67
C PHE A 68 2.88 14.45 -9.18
N LYS A 69 2.70 15.71 -8.81
CA LYS A 69 2.49 16.13 -7.41
C LYS A 69 1.26 15.46 -6.79
N ARG A 70 0.14 15.43 -7.52
CA ARG A 70 -1.09 14.76 -7.05
C ARG A 70 -0.89 13.27 -6.86
N ARG A 71 -0.22 12.61 -7.82
CA ARG A 71 0.08 11.18 -7.76
C ARG A 71 1.00 10.87 -6.56
N THR A 72 2.10 11.58 -6.42
CA THR A 72 3.05 11.39 -5.33
C THR A 72 2.41 11.58 -3.95
N LEU A 73 1.52 12.58 -3.82
CA LEU A 73 0.78 12.77 -2.57
C LEU A 73 -0.11 11.56 -2.26
N LYS A 74 -0.80 11.03 -3.26
CA LYS A 74 -1.66 9.84 -3.10
C LYS A 74 -0.83 8.61 -2.71
N GLU A 75 0.27 8.36 -3.42
CA GLU A 75 1.20 7.25 -3.13
C GLU A 75 1.78 7.36 -1.72
N ARG A 76 2.17 8.57 -1.29
CA ARG A 76 2.67 8.81 0.06
C ARG A 76 1.61 8.51 1.13
N LEU A 77 0.37 8.92 0.92
CA LEU A 77 -0.74 8.62 1.84
C LEU A 77 -1.02 7.11 1.90
N GLU A 78 -0.98 6.43 0.78
CA GLU A 78 -1.11 4.97 0.71
C GLU A 78 0.04 4.27 1.45
N LEU A 79 1.27 4.70 1.21
CA LEU A 79 2.45 4.16 1.90
C LEU A 79 2.34 4.34 3.42
N MET A 80 1.91 5.51 3.90
CA MET A 80 1.68 5.75 5.33
C MET A 80 0.58 4.86 5.92
N ARG A 81 -0.44 4.50 5.12
CA ARG A 81 -1.51 3.59 5.56
C ARG A 81 -1.04 2.15 5.65
N THR A 82 -0.14 1.73 4.77
CA THR A 82 0.32 0.34 4.64
C THR A 82 1.71 0.07 5.20
N ALA A 83 2.41 1.08 5.71
CA ALA A 83 3.78 0.95 6.21
C ALA A 83 3.96 -0.14 7.28
N ALA A 84 2.94 -0.39 8.10
CA ALA A 84 2.96 -1.44 9.12
C ALA A 84 2.51 -2.81 8.59
N GLN A 85 2.04 -2.92 7.34
CA GLN A 85 1.41 -4.13 6.81
C GLN A 85 2.34 -5.34 6.90
N ASP A 86 3.56 -5.22 6.38
CA ASP A 86 4.50 -6.34 6.31
C ASP A 86 4.90 -6.82 7.71
N THR A 87 5.11 -5.87 8.64
CA THR A 87 5.43 -6.20 10.04
C THR A 87 4.27 -6.89 10.73
N ILE A 88 3.04 -6.38 10.55
CA ILE A 88 1.85 -6.99 11.14
C ILE A 88 1.62 -8.37 10.53
N GLN A 89 1.76 -8.52 9.22
CA GLN A 89 1.60 -9.79 8.52
C GLN A 89 2.60 -10.85 9.01
N ALA A 90 3.84 -10.46 9.30
CA ALA A 90 4.85 -11.33 9.88
C ALA A 90 4.54 -11.73 11.34
N LEU A 91 3.70 -10.97 12.06
CA LEU A 91 3.25 -11.30 13.42
C LEU A 91 2.00 -12.20 13.46
N LEU A 92 1.24 -12.30 12.36
CA LEU A 92 0.01 -13.11 12.33
C LEU A 92 0.22 -14.58 12.71
N PRO A 93 1.30 -15.28 12.30
CA PRO A 93 1.53 -16.65 12.74
C PRO A 93 1.62 -16.80 14.27
N ALA A 94 2.23 -15.81 14.95
CA ALA A 94 2.28 -15.82 16.41
C ALA A 94 0.89 -15.64 17.04
N LEU A 95 0.03 -14.82 16.45
CA LEU A 95 -1.37 -14.70 16.89
C LEU A 95 -2.14 -15.99 16.70
N ASP A 96 -1.93 -16.69 15.57
CA ASP A 96 -2.56 -17.99 15.30
C ASP A 96 -2.11 -19.04 16.32
N ASP A 97 -0.84 -19.04 16.72
CA ASP A 97 -0.34 -19.91 17.76
C ASP A 97 -1.00 -19.62 19.11
N PHE A 98 -1.18 -18.35 19.48
CA PHE A 98 -1.92 -17.98 20.70
C PHE A 98 -3.39 -18.41 20.61
N ASP A 99 -4.06 -18.21 19.48
CA ASP A 99 -5.44 -18.64 19.26
C ASP A 99 -5.57 -20.17 19.40
N ARG A 100 -4.62 -20.92 18.82
CA ARG A 100 -4.59 -22.39 18.92
C ARG A 100 -4.42 -22.86 20.35
N VAL A 101 -3.49 -22.27 21.11
CA VAL A 101 -3.28 -22.60 22.53
C VAL A 101 -4.53 -22.25 23.35
N LYS A 102 -5.14 -21.09 23.09
CA LYS A 102 -6.38 -20.69 23.75
C LYS A 102 -7.49 -21.71 23.50
N THR A 103 -7.75 -22.06 22.24
CA THR A 103 -8.79 -23.03 21.88
C THR A 103 -8.50 -24.40 22.49
N ALA A 104 -7.24 -24.86 22.47
CA ALA A 104 -6.83 -26.12 23.09
C ALA A 104 -7.07 -26.12 24.61
N SER A 105 -6.85 -24.99 25.29
CA SER A 105 -7.06 -24.86 26.75
C SER A 105 -8.54 -24.85 27.15
N GLU A 106 -9.44 -24.51 26.24
CA GLU A 106 -10.89 -24.51 26.47
C GLU A 106 -11.54 -25.90 26.31
N LEU A 107 -10.77 -26.90 25.80
CA LEU A 107 -11.26 -28.26 25.68
C LEU A 107 -11.39 -28.94 27.05
N PRO A 108 -12.46 -29.79 27.27
CA PRO A 108 -12.75 -30.39 28.56
C PRO A 108 -11.64 -31.27 29.15
N ASN A 109 -10.71 -31.77 28.35
CA ASN A 109 -9.61 -32.65 28.71
C ASN A 109 -8.24 -31.94 28.62
N SER A 110 -8.20 -30.61 28.60
CA SER A 110 -6.95 -29.87 28.52
C SER A 110 -6.14 -30.04 29.83
N THR A 111 -4.91 -30.52 29.70
CA THR A 111 -3.94 -30.65 30.80
C THR A 111 -3.17 -29.36 31.06
N GLU A 112 -3.19 -28.43 30.10
CA GLU A 112 -2.46 -27.16 30.17
C GLU A 112 -3.45 -25.98 30.17
N PRO A 113 -3.70 -25.37 31.33
CA PRO A 113 -4.55 -24.19 31.36
C PRO A 113 -3.84 -23.01 30.73
N PHE A 114 -4.54 -22.27 29.90
CA PHE A 114 -4.08 -20.97 29.38
C PHE A 114 -3.92 -20.01 30.57
N SER A 115 -2.70 -19.79 31.02
CA SER A 115 -2.46 -19.06 32.27
C SER A 115 -2.98 -17.62 32.19
N GLU A 116 -3.43 -17.06 33.33
CA GLU A 116 -3.94 -15.68 33.40
C GLU A 116 -2.93 -14.65 32.86
N GLY A 117 -1.63 -14.86 33.11
CA GLY A 117 -0.58 -14.01 32.59
C GLY A 117 -0.50 -14.03 31.07
N VAL A 118 -0.62 -15.20 30.46
CA VAL A 118 -0.62 -15.35 28.99
C VAL A 118 -1.87 -14.72 28.39
N LYS A 119 -3.04 -14.89 29.01
CA LYS A 119 -4.28 -14.22 28.56
C LYS A 119 -4.14 -12.71 28.54
N LEU A 120 -3.53 -12.13 29.57
CA LEU A 120 -3.28 -10.69 29.65
C LEU A 120 -2.36 -10.19 28.53
N VAL A 121 -1.27 -10.92 28.26
CA VAL A 121 -0.33 -10.58 27.19
C VAL A 121 -1.02 -10.68 25.83
N TYR A 122 -1.76 -11.76 25.59
CA TYR A 122 -2.52 -11.96 24.34
C TYR A 122 -3.54 -10.83 24.13
N HIS A 123 -4.34 -10.50 25.15
CA HIS A 123 -5.31 -9.42 25.08
C HIS A 123 -4.67 -8.06 24.80
N LYS A 124 -3.53 -7.79 25.43
CA LYS A 124 -2.78 -6.55 25.22
C LYS A 124 -2.24 -6.47 23.79
N LEU A 125 -1.65 -7.56 23.30
CA LEU A 125 -1.15 -7.64 21.91
C LEU A 125 -2.27 -7.38 20.92
N TYR A 126 -3.40 -8.07 21.09
CA TYR A 126 -4.57 -7.92 20.24
C TYR A 126 -5.11 -6.48 20.24
N THR A 127 -5.21 -5.86 21.42
CA THR A 127 -5.66 -4.47 21.55
C THR A 127 -4.72 -3.48 20.84
N ILE A 128 -3.40 -3.70 20.94
CA ILE A 128 -2.41 -2.86 20.25
C ILE A 128 -2.56 -2.99 18.72
N LEU A 129 -2.72 -4.20 18.22
CA LEU A 129 -2.88 -4.46 16.78
C LEU A 129 -4.23 -3.91 16.26
N ALA A 130 -5.30 -4.06 17.04
CA ALA A 130 -6.60 -3.47 16.74
C ALA A 130 -6.53 -1.93 16.68
N ALA A 131 -5.76 -1.30 17.59
CA ALA A 131 -5.52 0.15 17.54
C ALA A 131 -4.75 0.60 16.29
N GLN A 132 -3.95 -0.28 15.67
CA GLN A 132 -3.31 -0.05 14.38
C GLN A 132 -4.27 -0.26 13.20
N GLY A 133 -5.48 -0.74 13.46
CA GLY A 133 -6.52 -1.01 12.46
C GLY A 133 -6.54 -2.45 11.96
N LEU A 134 -5.97 -3.40 12.70
CA LEU A 134 -6.09 -4.83 12.40
C LEU A 134 -7.48 -5.34 12.84
N GLU A 135 -8.21 -5.91 11.90
CA GLU A 135 -9.54 -6.50 12.14
C GLU A 135 -9.56 -7.96 11.69
N PRO A 136 -9.94 -8.90 12.58
CA PRO A 136 -10.18 -10.27 12.17
C PRO A 136 -11.46 -10.36 11.34
N LYS A 137 -11.47 -11.28 10.39
CA LYS A 137 -12.66 -11.66 9.64
C LYS A 137 -13.18 -12.97 10.19
N GLU A 138 -14.39 -12.91 10.73
CA GLU A 138 -15.13 -14.12 11.09
C GLU A 138 -15.62 -14.78 9.79
N SER A 139 -15.28 -16.05 9.60
CA SER A 139 -15.61 -16.79 8.38
C SER A 139 -16.58 -17.95 8.62
N ASN A 140 -16.58 -18.54 9.82
CA ASN A 140 -17.38 -19.70 10.14
C ASN A 140 -18.88 -19.46 9.93
N GLY A 141 -19.54 -20.35 9.19
CA GLY A 141 -20.95 -20.28 8.87
C GLY A 141 -21.32 -19.28 7.79
N GLN A 142 -20.37 -18.50 7.25
CA GLN A 142 -20.60 -17.58 6.14
C GLN A 142 -20.50 -18.30 4.79
N ASP A 143 -21.08 -17.71 3.76
CA ASP A 143 -20.93 -18.20 2.40
C ASP A 143 -19.46 -18.07 1.98
N PHE A 144 -18.96 -19.05 1.22
CA PHE A 144 -17.61 -19.00 0.71
C PHE A 144 -17.46 -17.87 -0.32
N ASP A 145 -16.50 -16.99 -0.08
CA ASP A 145 -16.17 -15.85 -0.95
C ASP A 145 -14.68 -15.88 -1.27
N THR A 146 -14.34 -15.95 -2.54
CA THR A 146 -12.95 -15.98 -3.03
C THR A 146 -12.18 -14.68 -2.80
N GLU A 147 -12.86 -13.57 -2.51
CA GLU A 147 -12.20 -12.29 -2.22
C GLU A 147 -11.62 -12.22 -0.79
N ILE A 148 -12.13 -13.05 0.12
CA ILE A 148 -11.73 -13.04 1.54
C ILE A 148 -11.33 -14.43 2.08
N HIS A 149 -11.65 -15.50 1.36
CA HIS A 149 -11.40 -16.88 1.78
C HIS A 149 -10.51 -17.64 0.79
N GLU A 150 -9.67 -18.51 1.33
CA GLU A 150 -8.87 -19.49 0.62
C GLU A 150 -9.34 -20.89 1.06
N ALA A 151 -10.01 -21.63 0.18
CA ALA A 151 -10.46 -23.00 0.48
C ALA A 151 -9.28 -23.97 0.42
N ILE A 152 -8.93 -24.57 1.56
CA ILE A 152 -7.85 -25.57 1.65
C ILE A 152 -8.40 -26.97 1.34
N THR A 153 -9.61 -27.25 1.81
CA THR A 153 -10.25 -28.55 1.60
C THR A 153 -11.77 -28.42 1.59
N GLU A 154 -12.42 -29.39 0.95
CA GLU A 154 -13.86 -29.54 0.96
C GLU A 154 -14.21 -30.80 1.76
N ILE A 155 -15.21 -30.72 2.63
CA ILE A 155 -15.74 -31.88 3.37
C ILE A 155 -17.24 -32.00 3.14
N PRO A 156 -17.83 -33.19 3.28
CA PRO A 156 -19.30 -33.33 3.23
C PRO A 156 -19.95 -32.39 4.25
N ALA A 157 -20.91 -31.59 3.78
CA ALA A 157 -21.59 -30.64 4.65
C ALA A 157 -22.41 -31.43 5.74
N PRO A 158 -22.32 -31.02 7.01
CA PRO A 158 -23.07 -31.63 8.10
C PRO A 158 -24.62 -31.53 7.93
N SER A 159 -25.05 -30.49 7.21
CA SER A 159 -26.44 -30.25 6.83
C SER A 159 -26.51 -29.57 5.46
N GLU A 160 -27.67 -29.66 4.80
CA GLU A 160 -27.87 -29.02 3.49
C GLU A 160 -27.67 -27.52 3.52
N ASP A 161 -28.00 -26.87 4.63
CA ASP A 161 -27.81 -25.41 4.83
C ASP A 161 -26.34 -24.99 4.90
N MET A 162 -25.42 -25.94 5.11
CA MET A 162 -23.97 -25.69 5.20
C MET A 162 -23.24 -25.97 3.88
N LYS A 163 -23.94 -26.34 2.83
CA LYS A 163 -23.35 -26.50 1.49
C LYS A 163 -22.91 -25.14 0.95
N GLY A 164 -21.69 -25.07 0.44
CA GLY A 164 -21.09 -23.83 -0.07
C GLY A 164 -20.69 -22.83 1.02
N LYS A 165 -20.83 -23.20 2.30
CA LYS A 165 -20.43 -22.36 3.43
C LYS A 165 -19.14 -22.83 4.06
N VAL A 166 -18.52 -21.91 4.77
CA VAL A 166 -17.34 -22.19 5.60
C VAL A 166 -17.77 -22.98 6.82
N ILE A 167 -17.27 -24.21 6.93
CA ILE A 167 -17.55 -25.10 8.07
C ILE A 167 -16.60 -24.81 9.20
N ASP A 168 -15.29 -24.62 8.89
CA ASP A 168 -14.26 -24.35 9.87
C ASP A 168 -13.19 -23.43 9.30
N THR A 169 -12.51 -22.69 10.17
CA THR A 169 -11.43 -21.77 9.82
C THR A 169 -10.14 -22.24 10.46
N LEU A 170 -9.19 -22.67 9.62
CA LEU A 170 -7.87 -23.12 10.05
C LEU A 170 -6.95 -21.96 10.42
N GLU A 171 -6.97 -20.91 9.61
CA GLU A 171 -6.24 -19.64 9.87
C GLU A 171 -7.20 -18.48 9.62
N LYS A 172 -7.29 -17.56 10.58
CA LYS A 172 -8.17 -16.40 10.46
C LYS A 172 -7.70 -15.45 9.38
N GLY A 173 -8.64 -14.90 8.62
CA GLY A 173 -8.41 -13.78 7.73
C GLY A 173 -8.25 -12.48 8.52
N TYR A 174 -7.42 -11.57 8.01
CA TYR A 174 -7.22 -10.26 8.63
C TYR A 174 -7.25 -9.15 7.61
N LYS A 175 -7.91 -8.06 8.00
CA LYS A 175 -7.94 -6.79 7.29
C LYS A 175 -7.17 -5.75 8.09
N LEU A 176 -6.34 -4.96 7.42
CA LEU A 176 -5.67 -3.81 8.02
C LEU A 176 -6.29 -2.54 7.45
N LYS A 177 -7.06 -1.83 8.27
CA LYS A 177 -7.86 -0.68 7.82
C LYS A 177 -8.79 -1.08 6.66
N ASP A 178 -8.49 -0.64 5.43
CA ASP A 178 -9.31 -0.92 4.25
C ASP A 178 -8.78 -2.06 3.35
N LYS A 179 -7.61 -2.65 3.68
CA LYS A 179 -6.93 -3.62 2.83
C LYS A 179 -6.90 -5.00 3.47
N MET A 180 -7.29 -6.04 2.71
CA MET A 180 -7.03 -7.43 3.10
C MET A 180 -5.52 -7.68 3.09
N ILE A 181 -4.98 -8.16 4.23
CA ILE A 181 -3.55 -8.51 4.38
C ILE A 181 -3.34 -10.03 4.45
N ARG A 182 -4.37 -10.78 4.80
CA ARG A 182 -4.35 -12.24 4.78
C ARG A 182 -5.77 -12.79 4.58
N TYR A 183 -5.93 -13.68 3.62
CA TYR A 183 -7.17 -14.44 3.42
C TYR A 183 -7.36 -15.48 4.53
N ALA A 184 -8.60 -15.76 4.89
CA ALA A 184 -8.89 -16.84 5.83
C ALA A 184 -8.73 -18.19 5.12
N LYS A 185 -7.92 -19.09 5.70
CA LYS A 185 -7.86 -20.47 5.23
C LYS A 185 -8.97 -21.28 5.85
N VAL A 186 -9.86 -21.77 4.99
CA VAL A 186 -11.14 -22.34 5.41
C VAL A 186 -11.38 -23.73 4.86
N VAL A 187 -12.24 -24.45 5.55
CA VAL A 187 -12.83 -25.72 5.12
C VAL A 187 -14.27 -25.44 4.67
N VAL A 188 -14.61 -25.87 3.45
CA VAL A 188 -15.92 -25.58 2.83
C VAL A 188 -16.78 -26.83 2.79
N GLY A 189 -18.10 -26.67 3.00
CA GLY A 189 -19.08 -27.74 2.89
C GLY A 189 -19.45 -28.03 1.43
N LYS A 190 -19.40 -29.33 1.06
CA LYS A 190 -19.78 -29.81 -0.27
C LYS A 190 -21.13 -30.47 -0.24
#